data_090690faf2517e04bcd84455192b4041
#
_entry.id   090690faf2517e04bcd84455192b4041
#
_cell.length_a   1.000
_cell.length_b   1.000
_cell.length_c   1.000
_cell.angle_alpha   90.00
_cell.angle_beta   90.00
_cell.angle_gamma   90.00
#
_symmetry.space_group_name_H-M   'P 1'
#
loop_
_entity.id
_entity.type
_entity.pdbx_description
1 polymer ?
#
loop_
_entity_poly.entity_id
_entity_poly.type
_entity_poly.pdbx_seq_one_letter_code
_entity_poly.pdbx_strand_id
1 'polypeptide(L)'
;MMRFSGILSAFLAVVLMSSCINDDQNIEEYVKVGDRIPKFCVEMNDGSVIKSSQLSTGVSFIMFFHTSCPDCQVTLPQVQKIYDEFLPKGVRFALISREEDSASVSLYWGTHDITMPYSAQPTRVIYNLFASSRIPRVYICVDGVVKAIFTDNPNPTYEDMRSVLD
;
A
#
# COMPACT_ATOMS: atom_id res chain seq x y z
N MET A 1 41.30 -69.67 -4.19
CA MET A 1 40.59 -68.82 -5.18
C MET A 1 39.38 -68.21 -4.51
N MET A 2 39.49 -67.00 -3.98
CA MET A 2 38.37 -66.27 -3.35
C MET A 2 38.26 -64.92 -4.06
N ARG A 3 37.08 -64.67 -4.68
CA ARG A 3 36.77 -63.46 -5.37
C ARG A 3 36.07 -62.49 -4.37
N PHE A 4 36.71 -61.39 -4.04
CA PHE A 4 36.09 -60.30 -3.31
C PHE A 4 35.36 -59.39 -4.28
N SER A 5 34.03 -59.36 -4.15
CA SER A 5 33.16 -58.45 -4.87
C SER A 5 33.01 -57.16 -4.06
N GLY A 6 33.61 -56.07 -4.54
CA GLY A 6 33.50 -54.77 -3.90
C GLY A 6 32.15 -54.11 -4.25
N ILE A 7 31.36 -53.81 -3.24
CA ILE A 7 30.11 -53.04 -3.35
C ILE A 7 30.47 -51.55 -3.29
N LEU A 8 30.37 -50.86 -4.45
CA LEU A 8 30.56 -49.44 -4.56
C LEU A 8 29.22 -48.74 -4.15
N SER A 9 29.23 -48.22 -2.94
CA SER A 9 28.08 -47.44 -2.42
C SER A 9 28.11 -46.03 -3.00
N ALA A 10 27.22 -45.75 -3.94
CA ALA A 10 27.04 -44.40 -4.49
C ALA A 10 26.21 -43.58 -3.51
N PHE A 11 26.82 -42.64 -2.80
CA PHE A 11 26.14 -41.61 -2.03
C PHE A 11 25.55 -40.59 -2.98
N LEU A 12 24.23 -40.62 -3.16
CA LEU A 12 23.45 -39.60 -3.88
C LEU A 12 23.26 -38.40 -2.94
N ALA A 13 24.09 -37.37 -3.09
CA ALA A 13 23.91 -36.12 -2.39
C ALA A 13 22.73 -35.37 -3.01
N VAL A 14 21.60 -35.38 -2.30
CA VAL A 14 20.45 -34.52 -2.63
C VAL A 14 20.79 -33.10 -2.19
N VAL A 15 21.18 -32.26 -3.14
CA VAL A 15 21.30 -30.81 -2.94
C VAL A 15 19.91 -30.23 -2.89
N LEU A 16 19.41 -29.94 -1.69
CA LEU A 16 18.21 -29.12 -1.47
C LEU A 16 18.54 -27.68 -1.89
N MET A 17 18.18 -27.34 -3.12
CA MET A 17 18.14 -25.95 -3.55
C MET A 17 17.02 -25.26 -2.79
N SER A 18 17.34 -24.63 -1.65
CA SER A 18 16.48 -23.62 -1.04
C SER A 18 16.43 -22.45 -2.01
N SER A 19 15.41 -22.44 -2.86
CA SER A 19 15.03 -21.26 -3.62
C SER A 19 14.46 -20.25 -2.63
N CYS A 20 15.33 -19.37 -2.12
CA CYS A 20 14.86 -18.11 -1.56
C CYS A 20 14.24 -17.35 -2.73
N ILE A 21 12.92 -17.30 -2.75
CA ILE A 21 12.19 -16.34 -3.59
C ILE A 21 12.48 -14.98 -2.99
N ASN A 22 13.47 -14.29 -3.54
CA ASN A 22 13.69 -12.88 -3.28
C ASN A 22 12.58 -12.13 -4.02
N ASP A 23 11.54 -11.73 -3.28
CA ASP A 23 10.47 -10.84 -3.76
C ASP A 23 10.96 -9.38 -3.99
N ASP A 24 12.26 -9.14 -3.88
CA ASP A 24 12.90 -7.84 -4.14
C ASP A 24 13.12 -7.52 -5.63
N GLN A 25 12.61 -8.36 -6.53
CA GLN A 25 12.80 -8.20 -7.97
C GLN A 25 11.73 -7.26 -8.54
N ASN A 26 12.14 -6.02 -8.82
CA ASN A 26 11.43 -4.97 -9.56
C ASN A 26 10.22 -4.34 -8.86
N ILE A 27 10.48 -3.55 -7.79
CA ILE A 27 9.53 -2.56 -7.34
C ILE A 27 9.52 -1.42 -8.37
N GLU A 28 8.51 -1.42 -9.24
CA GLU A 28 8.32 -0.32 -10.18
C GLU A 28 7.41 0.73 -9.55
N GLU A 29 7.97 1.89 -9.32
CA GLU A 29 7.23 3.09 -8.94
C GLU A 29 6.92 3.88 -10.22
N TYR A 30 5.66 3.85 -10.63
CA TYR A 30 5.21 4.59 -11.82
C TYR A 30 5.00 6.06 -11.52
N VAL A 31 4.64 6.39 -10.27
CA VAL A 31 4.44 7.76 -9.79
C VAL A 31 5.50 8.08 -8.75
N LYS A 32 6.32 9.10 -9.01
CA LYS A 32 7.45 9.54 -8.18
C LYS A 32 7.20 10.93 -7.60
N VAL A 33 8.02 11.33 -6.64
CA VAL A 33 8.04 12.72 -6.15
C VAL A 33 8.34 13.67 -7.32
N GLY A 34 7.51 14.69 -7.47
CA GLY A 34 7.53 15.63 -8.57
C GLY A 34 6.57 15.31 -9.72
N ASP A 35 6.06 14.09 -9.80
CA ASP A 35 5.09 13.71 -10.83
C ASP A 35 3.68 14.20 -10.48
N ARG A 36 2.84 14.34 -11.51
CA ARG A 36 1.40 14.51 -11.32
C ARG A 36 0.72 13.18 -11.07
N ILE A 37 -0.26 13.19 -10.18
CA ILE A 37 -1.11 12.00 -9.95
C ILE A 37 -1.83 11.60 -11.24
N PRO A 38 -1.95 10.30 -11.52
CA PRO A 38 -2.68 9.79 -12.68
C PRO A 38 -4.18 10.10 -12.59
N LYS A 39 -4.87 9.97 -13.72
CA LYS A 39 -6.34 10.13 -13.75
C LYS A 39 -7.00 8.88 -13.21
N PHE A 40 -7.84 9.06 -12.21
CA PHE A 40 -8.71 8.01 -11.67
C PHE A 40 -10.03 8.57 -11.13
N CYS A 41 -10.97 7.67 -10.89
CA CYS A 41 -12.26 7.95 -10.27
C CYS A 41 -12.64 6.75 -9.40
N VAL A 42 -12.99 6.98 -8.15
CA VAL A 42 -13.39 5.94 -7.20
C VAL A 42 -14.65 6.37 -6.43
N GLU A 43 -15.50 5.40 -6.16
CA GLU A 43 -16.64 5.54 -5.26
C GLU A 43 -16.20 5.19 -3.84
N MET A 44 -16.59 6.02 -2.87
CA MET A 44 -16.30 5.83 -1.46
C MET A 44 -17.47 5.12 -0.76
N ASN A 45 -17.21 4.51 0.39
CA ASN A 45 -18.21 3.79 1.17
C ASN A 45 -19.33 4.67 1.73
N ASP A 46 -19.14 5.98 1.79
CA ASP A 46 -20.16 6.97 2.18
C ASP A 46 -21.03 7.44 0.99
N GLY A 47 -20.84 6.86 -0.20
CA GLY A 47 -21.54 7.23 -1.43
C GLY A 47 -20.97 8.44 -2.17
N SER A 48 -19.94 9.09 -1.64
CA SER A 48 -19.23 10.15 -2.34
C SER A 48 -18.36 9.59 -3.47
N VAL A 49 -18.01 10.44 -4.44
CA VAL A 49 -17.12 10.07 -5.55
C VAL A 49 -15.92 10.98 -5.55
N ILE A 50 -14.72 10.38 -5.52
CA ILE A 50 -13.45 11.09 -5.63
C ILE A 50 -12.90 10.92 -7.05
N LYS A 51 -12.70 12.06 -7.73
CA LYS A 51 -11.98 12.14 -9.00
C LYS A 51 -10.61 12.76 -8.76
N SER A 52 -9.59 12.25 -9.44
CA SER A 52 -8.23 12.81 -9.35
C SER A 52 -8.17 14.32 -9.68
N SER A 53 -9.09 14.82 -10.50
CA SER A 53 -9.21 16.26 -10.77
C SER A 53 -9.55 17.09 -9.55
N GLN A 54 -10.28 16.54 -8.59
CA GLN A 54 -10.59 17.20 -7.31
C GLN A 54 -9.36 17.25 -6.38
N LEU A 55 -8.41 16.34 -6.55
CA LEU A 55 -7.16 16.29 -5.80
C LEU A 55 -6.04 17.13 -6.47
N SER A 56 -6.36 17.78 -7.60
CA SER A 56 -5.41 18.57 -8.37
C SER A 56 -5.28 20.03 -7.91
N THR A 57 -5.96 20.42 -6.82
CA THR A 57 -5.87 21.75 -6.22
C THR A 57 -5.75 21.61 -4.71
N GLY A 58 -4.89 22.44 -4.09
CA GLY A 58 -4.61 22.38 -2.66
C GLY A 58 -3.90 21.10 -2.25
N VAL A 59 -3.95 20.76 -0.97
CA VAL A 59 -3.28 19.59 -0.40
C VAL A 59 -4.18 18.37 -0.49
N SER A 60 -3.63 17.24 -0.90
CA SER A 60 -4.33 15.96 -0.91
C SER A 60 -3.45 14.82 -0.38
N PHE A 61 -4.10 13.84 0.24
CA PHE A 61 -3.55 12.66 0.85
C PHE A 61 -4.18 11.42 0.22
N ILE A 62 -3.38 10.58 -0.44
CA ILE A 62 -3.86 9.36 -1.09
C ILE A 62 -3.15 8.18 -0.41
N MET A 63 -3.90 7.20 0.07
CA MET A 63 -3.34 6.00 0.67
C MET A 63 -3.87 4.75 -0.02
N PHE A 64 -2.97 3.85 -0.38
CA PHE A 64 -3.31 2.48 -0.77
C PHE A 64 -3.02 1.52 0.37
N PHE A 65 -3.97 0.62 0.64
CA PHE A 65 -3.90 -0.31 1.76
C PHE A 65 -4.56 -1.66 1.43
N HIS A 66 -4.38 -2.62 2.33
CA HIS A 66 -5.16 -3.86 2.42
C HIS A 66 -5.31 -4.21 3.91
N THR A 67 -6.50 -4.57 4.36
CA THR A 67 -6.76 -4.76 5.80
C THR A 67 -6.03 -5.97 6.40
N SER A 68 -5.67 -6.97 5.62
CA SER A 68 -4.86 -8.10 6.08
C SER A 68 -3.34 -7.85 6.05
N CYS A 69 -2.89 -6.68 5.55
CA CYS A 69 -1.48 -6.34 5.53
C CYS A 69 -1.02 -5.83 6.90
N PRO A 70 -0.06 -6.49 7.59
CA PRO A 70 0.38 -6.07 8.92
C PRO A 70 0.89 -4.63 8.97
N ASP A 71 1.66 -4.20 7.97
CA ASP A 71 2.19 -2.84 7.89
C ASP A 71 1.08 -1.79 7.68
N CYS A 72 0.04 -2.15 6.93
CA CYS A 72 -1.15 -1.31 6.80
C CYS A 72 -1.90 -1.19 8.14
N GLN A 73 -2.00 -2.28 8.91
CA GLN A 73 -2.63 -2.27 10.22
C GLN A 73 -1.90 -1.36 11.22
N VAL A 74 -0.57 -1.26 11.13
CA VAL A 74 0.26 -0.33 11.91
C VAL A 74 0.06 1.12 11.44
N THR A 75 -0.07 1.34 10.13
CA THR A 75 -0.14 2.67 9.54
C THR A 75 -1.52 3.31 9.63
N LEU A 76 -2.60 2.54 9.47
CA LEU A 76 -3.97 3.06 9.46
C LEU A 76 -4.34 3.89 10.69
N PRO A 77 -3.99 3.51 11.94
CA PRO A 77 -4.24 4.35 13.12
C PRO A 77 -3.46 5.68 13.11
N GLN A 78 -2.28 5.72 12.47
CA GLN A 78 -1.53 6.96 12.30
C GLN A 78 -2.19 7.89 11.28
N VAL A 79 -2.71 7.30 10.20
CA VAL A 79 -3.46 8.03 9.16
C VAL A 79 -4.78 8.55 9.70
N GLN A 80 -5.46 7.82 10.61
CA GLN A 80 -6.66 8.33 11.28
C GLN A 80 -6.37 9.63 12.04
N LYS A 81 -5.25 9.71 12.76
CA LYS A 81 -4.85 10.96 13.45
C LYS A 81 -4.56 12.10 12.47
N ILE A 82 -3.92 11.81 11.34
CA ILE A 82 -3.69 12.77 10.26
C ILE A 82 -5.03 13.26 9.69
N TYR A 83 -5.95 12.35 9.44
CA TYR A 83 -7.28 12.68 8.94
C TYR A 83 -8.03 13.61 9.88
N ASP A 84 -8.07 13.27 11.18
CA ASP A 84 -8.79 14.06 12.20
C ASP A 84 -8.22 15.48 12.34
N GLU A 85 -6.90 15.64 12.21
CA GLU A 85 -6.25 16.94 12.32
C GLU A 85 -6.36 17.77 11.04
N PHE A 86 -6.16 17.15 9.86
CA PHE A 86 -5.96 17.88 8.61
C PHE A 86 -7.20 17.98 7.72
N LEU A 87 -8.22 17.14 7.92
CA LEU A 87 -9.50 17.30 7.22
C LEU A 87 -10.13 18.68 7.48
N PRO A 88 -10.19 19.19 8.74
CA PRO A 88 -10.71 20.54 9.01
C PRO A 88 -9.85 21.66 8.42
N LYS A 89 -8.56 21.38 8.14
CA LYS A 89 -7.64 22.33 7.50
C LYS A 89 -7.75 22.32 5.96
N GLY A 90 -8.65 21.51 5.40
CA GLY A 90 -8.95 21.46 3.97
C GLY A 90 -8.13 20.47 3.16
N VAL A 91 -7.38 19.56 3.80
CA VAL A 91 -6.72 18.44 3.12
C VAL A 91 -7.78 17.46 2.62
N ARG A 92 -7.67 17.03 1.37
CA ARG A 92 -8.56 16.04 0.75
C ARG A 92 -7.96 14.65 0.85
N PHE A 93 -8.74 13.68 1.29
CA PHE A 93 -8.30 12.32 1.53
C PHE A 93 -8.92 11.34 0.54
N ALA A 94 -8.12 10.39 0.06
CA ALA A 94 -8.55 9.26 -0.74
C ALA A 94 -7.86 7.98 -0.22
N LEU A 95 -8.58 7.20 0.59
CA LEU A 95 -8.12 5.91 1.07
C LEU A 95 -8.69 4.82 0.15
N ILE A 96 -7.83 4.05 -0.50
CA ILE A 96 -8.20 3.13 -1.58
C ILE A 96 -7.61 1.77 -1.25
N SER A 97 -8.47 0.74 -1.13
CA SER A 97 -7.97 -0.61 -0.93
C SER A 97 -7.31 -1.16 -2.21
N ARG A 98 -6.43 -2.12 -2.03
CA ARG A 98 -5.79 -2.85 -3.11
C ARG A 98 -6.25 -4.31 -3.10
N GLU A 99 -7.04 -4.71 -4.09
CA GLU A 99 -7.54 -6.09 -4.24
C GLU A 99 -8.34 -6.60 -3.04
N GLU A 100 -9.26 -5.80 -2.52
CA GLU A 100 -10.05 -6.15 -1.36
C GLU A 100 -11.51 -5.77 -1.54
N ASP A 101 -12.40 -6.66 -1.15
CA ASP A 101 -13.84 -6.44 -1.25
C ASP A 101 -14.39 -5.52 -0.15
N SER A 102 -15.55 -4.94 -0.41
CA SER A 102 -16.17 -3.98 0.50
C SER A 102 -16.56 -4.59 1.85
N ALA A 103 -16.91 -5.89 1.91
CA ALA A 103 -17.33 -6.53 3.16
C ALA A 103 -16.14 -6.68 4.11
N SER A 104 -14.97 -7.10 3.59
CA SER A 104 -13.72 -7.23 4.34
C SER A 104 -13.27 -5.89 4.90
N VAL A 105 -13.25 -4.84 4.06
CA VAL A 105 -12.86 -3.49 4.51
C VAL A 105 -13.83 -2.96 5.55
N SER A 106 -15.14 -3.10 5.32
CA SER A 106 -16.19 -2.64 6.26
C SER A 106 -16.07 -3.31 7.63
N LEU A 107 -15.82 -4.61 7.65
CA LEU A 107 -15.62 -5.37 8.89
C LEU A 107 -14.42 -4.84 9.67
N TYR A 108 -13.30 -4.62 8.98
CA TYR A 108 -12.07 -4.10 9.61
C TYR A 108 -12.31 -2.70 10.18
N TRP A 109 -12.92 -1.78 9.40
CA TRP A 109 -13.24 -0.43 9.86
C TRP A 109 -14.10 -0.41 11.11
N GLY A 110 -15.17 -1.22 11.12
CA GLY A 110 -16.10 -1.31 12.25
C GLY A 110 -15.50 -1.94 13.52
N THR A 111 -14.41 -2.70 13.40
CA THR A 111 -13.73 -3.34 14.55
C THR A 111 -12.51 -2.57 15.06
N HIS A 112 -12.07 -1.52 14.34
CA HIS A 112 -10.85 -0.76 14.68
C HIS A 112 -11.10 0.74 14.87
N ASP A 113 -12.36 1.15 15.05
CA ASP A 113 -12.77 2.55 15.29
C ASP A 113 -12.23 3.54 14.23
N ILE A 114 -12.12 3.09 12.96
CA ILE A 114 -11.69 3.93 11.86
C ILE A 114 -12.92 4.64 11.28
N THR A 115 -12.84 5.97 11.17
CA THR A 115 -13.95 6.80 10.69
C THR A 115 -13.73 7.42 9.32
N MET A 116 -12.51 7.31 8.79
CA MET A 116 -12.16 7.82 7.47
C MET A 116 -12.99 7.12 6.38
N PRO A 117 -13.57 7.84 5.40
CA PRO A 117 -14.12 7.20 4.21
C PRO A 117 -13.05 6.42 3.44
N TYR A 118 -13.45 5.30 2.85
CA TYR A 118 -12.59 4.45 2.02
C TYR A 118 -13.27 4.06 0.72
N SER A 119 -12.47 3.67 -0.26
CA SER A 119 -12.92 3.03 -1.49
C SER A 119 -12.44 1.59 -1.51
N ALA A 120 -13.37 0.64 -1.51
CA ALA A 120 -13.06 -0.78 -1.67
C ALA A 120 -12.88 -1.10 -3.15
N GLN A 121 -11.71 -1.59 -3.53
CA GLN A 121 -11.37 -1.95 -4.90
C GLN A 121 -11.14 -3.46 -4.99
N PRO A 122 -12.00 -4.23 -5.66
CA PRO A 122 -11.84 -5.69 -5.76
C PRO A 122 -10.68 -6.10 -6.67
N THR A 123 -10.05 -5.13 -7.34
CA THR A 123 -8.92 -5.34 -8.25
C THR A 123 -7.82 -4.31 -8.03
N ARG A 124 -6.66 -4.51 -8.68
CA ARG A 124 -5.50 -3.60 -8.60
C ARG A 124 -5.54 -2.46 -9.61
N VAL A 125 -6.61 -2.28 -10.37
CA VAL A 125 -6.65 -1.34 -11.51
C VAL A 125 -6.24 0.07 -11.11
N ILE A 126 -6.77 0.60 -10.01
CA ILE A 126 -6.41 1.95 -9.54
C ILE A 126 -4.99 1.97 -8.97
N TYR A 127 -4.63 0.99 -8.14
CA TYR A 127 -3.29 0.88 -7.56
C TYR A 127 -2.19 0.79 -8.64
N ASN A 128 -2.42 0.00 -9.69
CA ASN A 128 -1.47 -0.20 -10.78
C ASN A 128 -1.20 1.07 -11.63
N LEU A 129 -1.97 2.14 -11.45
CA LEU A 129 -1.64 3.45 -12.01
C LEU A 129 -0.47 4.12 -11.26
N PHE A 130 -0.20 3.72 -10.02
CA PHE A 130 0.78 4.36 -9.14
C PHE A 130 2.04 3.52 -8.93
N ALA A 131 1.89 2.20 -8.75
CA ALA A 131 3.01 1.30 -8.47
C ALA A 131 2.66 -0.17 -8.75
N SER A 132 3.67 -1.03 -8.82
CA SER A 132 3.50 -2.48 -9.00
C SER A 132 3.36 -3.24 -7.68
N SER A 133 4.01 -2.76 -6.59
CA SER A 133 4.10 -3.47 -5.31
C SER A 133 4.26 -2.52 -4.12
N ARG A 134 4.23 -3.09 -2.91
CA ARG A 134 4.31 -2.47 -1.59
C ARG A 134 3.07 -1.67 -1.21
N ILE A 135 2.54 -2.01 -0.07
CA ILE A 135 1.57 -1.28 0.73
C ILE A 135 1.94 -1.44 2.22
N PRO A 136 1.62 -0.47 3.10
CA PRO A 136 0.92 0.77 2.79
C PRO A 136 1.70 1.63 1.81
N ARG A 137 1.00 2.42 1.03
CA ARG A 137 1.62 3.41 0.17
C ARG A 137 0.85 4.71 0.27
N VAL A 138 1.52 5.76 0.74
CA VAL A 138 0.93 7.08 0.97
C VAL A 138 1.57 8.08 0.01
N TYR A 139 0.75 8.88 -0.64
CA TYR A 139 1.16 10.02 -1.45
C TYR A 139 0.60 11.29 -0.83
N ILE A 140 1.46 12.25 -0.50
CA ILE A 140 1.05 13.62 -0.14
C ILE A 140 1.33 14.51 -1.33
N CYS A 141 0.30 15.23 -1.77
CA CYS A 141 0.36 16.02 -2.99
C CYS A 141 -0.08 17.46 -2.73
N VAL A 142 0.50 18.39 -3.48
CA VAL A 142 0.09 19.80 -3.54
C VAL A 142 -0.19 20.15 -4.99
N ASP A 143 -1.39 20.63 -5.25
CA ASP A 143 -1.88 20.97 -6.59
C ASP A 143 -1.74 19.81 -7.61
N GLY A 144 -1.98 18.59 -7.12
CA GLY A 144 -1.89 17.35 -7.89
C GLY A 144 -0.48 16.87 -8.19
N VAL A 145 0.55 17.51 -7.63
CA VAL A 145 1.96 17.10 -7.74
C VAL A 145 2.39 16.42 -6.46
N VAL A 146 2.97 15.22 -6.57
CA VAL A 146 3.47 14.43 -5.44
C VAL A 146 4.63 15.15 -4.77
N LYS A 147 4.52 15.40 -3.46
CA LYS A 147 5.55 16.01 -2.62
C LYS A 147 6.29 14.99 -1.77
N ALA A 148 5.58 13.96 -1.30
CA ALA A 148 6.18 12.88 -0.53
C ALA A 148 5.49 11.55 -0.85
N ILE A 149 6.26 10.47 -0.71
CA ILE A 149 5.79 9.08 -0.81
C ILE A 149 6.31 8.35 0.42
N PHE A 150 5.41 7.64 1.11
CA PHE A 150 5.76 6.76 2.22
C PHE A 150 5.31 5.34 1.90
N THR A 151 6.10 4.37 2.32
CA THR A 151 5.83 2.93 2.13
C THR A 151 6.06 2.17 3.44
N ASP A 152 6.15 0.86 3.36
CA ASP A 152 6.36 -0.08 4.47
C ASP A 152 7.80 -0.16 5.01
N ASN A 153 8.74 0.64 4.51
CA ASN A 153 10.13 0.55 4.96
C ASN A 153 10.82 1.93 5.11
N PRO A 154 10.75 2.52 6.30
CA PRO A 154 9.92 2.14 7.47
C PRO A 154 8.45 2.52 7.30
N ASN A 155 7.58 1.89 8.10
CA ASN A 155 6.18 2.30 8.18
C ASN A 155 6.08 3.77 8.61
N PRO A 156 5.30 4.60 7.90
CA PRO A 156 5.19 6.02 8.22
C PRO A 156 4.48 6.23 9.56
N THR A 157 5.06 7.10 10.37
CA THR A 157 4.45 7.56 11.60
C THR A 157 3.57 8.79 11.35
N TYR A 158 2.76 9.15 12.34
CA TYR A 158 2.01 10.41 12.33
C TYR A 158 2.94 11.62 12.11
N GLU A 159 4.09 11.68 12.81
CA GLU A 159 5.02 12.81 12.71
C GLU A 159 5.69 12.90 11.33
N ASP A 160 6.01 11.76 10.70
CA ASP A 160 6.57 11.75 9.35
C ASP A 160 5.60 12.39 8.34
N MET A 161 4.34 11.96 8.37
CA MET A 161 3.31 12.47 7.46
C MET A 161 2.93 13.92 7.77
N ARG A 162 2.82 14.26 9.06
CA ARG A 162 2.51 15.61 9.52
C ARG A 162 3.54 16.63 9.04
N SER A 163 4.82 16.29 9.13
CA SER A 163 5.93 17.19 8.73
C SER A 163 5.87 17.67 7.28
N VAL A 164 5.13 16.94 6.42
CA VAL A 164 4.92 17.30 5.01
C VAL A 164 3.63 18.10 4.80
N LEU A 165 2.68 18.01 5.74
CA LEU A 165 1.36 18.65 5.66
C LEU A 165 1.31 20.04 6.31
N ASP A 166 2.22 20.32 7.27
CA ASP A 166 2.42 21.62 7.90
C ASP A 166 3.19 22.57 6.97
#